data_f0e6fce875b23ab3869b6a9102ab3133
#
_entry.id   f0e6fce875b23ab3869b6a9102ab3133
#
_cell.length_a   1.000
_cell.length_b   1.000
_cell.length_c   1.000
_cell.angle_alpha   90.00
_cell.angle_beta   90.00
_cell.angle_gamma   90.00
#
_symmetry.space_group_name_H-M   'P 1'
#
loop_
_entity.id
_entity.type
_entity.pdbx_description
1 polymer ?
#
loop_
_entity_poly.entity_id
_entity_poly.type
_entity_poly.pdbx_seq_one_letter_code
_entity_poly.pdbx_strand_id
1 'polypeptide(L)'
;MFRRLLIATVVGILAAFAVAGFRHAMLLLEWLFLNNDSGSLVNAATNLSPWRRLLTPALGGLAAGLLLMGWQKFTQQRPHAPTDYMEALQTDGQFDYAASLVKSLASLLVVTSGSAIGREGAMILLAALAASCFAQRFTPRQEWKLWIACGAAAGMAAAYRAPLAGSLFIAEVLFGTMMLASLGPVIISAVVALLVSNLINHSDALLYSVQLSVTVQARDYALIISTGVLAGLCGPLLLTLMNACHRGFVSLKLAPPWQLALGGLIVGLLSLFTPAVWGNGYSTVQSFLTAPPLLMIIAGIFLCKLCAVLASSGSGAPGGVFTPTLFIGLAIGMLYGRSLGLWFPDGEEITLLLGLTGMATLLAATTHAPIMSTLLICEMTGEYQLLPGLLIACVIASVISRTLHRDSIYRQHTAKHS
;
A
#
# COMPACT_ATOMS: atom_id res chain seq x y z
N MET A 1 -31.24 11.96 3.68
CA MET A 1 -30.48 11.14 2.72
C MET A 1 -29.73 12.00 1.70
N PHE A 2 -30.39 12.88 0.95
CA PHE A 2 -29.78 13.77 -0.07
C PHE A 2 -28.59 14.58 0.45
N ARG A 3 -28.70 15.21 1.65
CA ARG A 3 -27.60 15.95 2.29
C ARG A 3 -26.34 15.10 2.43
N ARG A 4 -26.46 13.83 2.85
CA ARG A 4 -25.31 12.91 3.02
C ARG A 4 -24.62 12.60 1.70
N LEU A 5 -25.38 12.46 0.60
CA LEU A 5 -24.82 12.21 -0.72
C LEU A 5 -24.03 13.43 -1.24
N LEU A 6 -24.56 14.63 -1.00
CA LEU A 6 -23.90 15.88 -1.36
C LEU A 6 -22.59 16.06 -0.57
N ILE A 7 -22.59 15.80 0.74
CA ILE A 7 -21.39 15.85 1.57
C ILE A 7 -20.37 14.80 1.10
N ALA A 8 -20.80 13.57 0.78
CA ALA A 8 -19.95 12.53 0.24
C ALA A 8 -19.26 12.96 -1.06
N THR A 9 -19.97 13.66 -1.94
CA THR A 9 -19.41 14.23 -3.17
C THR A 9 -18.32 15.23 -2.86
N VAL A 10 -18.55 16.16 -1.94
CA VAL A 10 -17.55 17.17 -1.53
C VAL A 10 -16.33 16.49 -0.90
N VAL A 11 -16.53 15.50 -0.04
CA VAL A 11 -15.45 14.72 0.57
C VAL A 11 -14.63 14.01 -0.50
N GLY A 12 -15.26 13.40 -1.51
CA GLY A 12 -14.58 12.78 -2.63
C GLY A 12 -13.71 13.76 -3.43
N ILE A 13 -14.20 14.95 -3.69
CA ILE A 13 -13.45 16.02 -4.37
C ILE A 13 -12.23 16.45 -3.54
N LEU A 14 -12.42 16.70 -2.24
CA LEU A 14 -11.34 17.10 -1.34
C LEU A 14 -10.27 16.01 -1.23
N ALA A 15 -10.67 14.74 -1.15
CA ALA A 15 -9.77 13.61 -1.12
C ALA A 15 -8.93 13.51 -2.40
N ALA A 16 -9.53 13.70 -3.57
CA ALA A 16 -8.82 13.69 -4.84
C ALA A 16 -7.75 14.79 -4.92
N PHE A 17 -8.06 15.99 -4.46
CA PHE A 17 -7.09 17.09 -4.39
C PHE A 17 -5.98 16.82 -3.37
N ALA A 18 -6.28 16.23 -2.22
CA ALA A 18 -5.28 15.87 -1.22
C ALA A 18 -4.29 14.83 -1.77
N VAL A 19 -4.79 13.79 -2.45
CA VAL A 19 -3.96 12.76 -3.10
C VAL A 19 -3.13 13.35 -4.23
N ALA A 20 -3.73 14.20 -5.08
CA ALA A 20 -3.02 14.89 -6.15
C ALA A 20 -1.92 15.80 -5.61
N GLY A 21 -2.20 16.56 -4.54
CA GLY A 21 -1.22 17.42 -3.88
C GLY A 21 0.00 16.65 -3.38
N PHE A 22 -0.20 15.53 -2.71
CA PHE A 22 0.89 14.66 -2.26
C PHE A 22 1.70 14.11 -3.43
N ARG A 23 1.02 13.65 -4.49
CA ARG A 23 1.68 13.12 -5.70
C ARG A 23 2.52 14.18 -6.40
N HIS A 24 2.00 15.40 -6.56
CA HIS A 24 2.77 16.50 -7.15
C HIS A 24 3.95 16.93 -6.27
N ALA A 25 3.77 16.97 -4.94
CA ALA A 25 4.88 17.24 -4.02
C ALA A 25 5.99 16.19 -4.15
N MET A 26 5.61 14.92 -4.27
CA MET A 26 6.56 13.83 -4.47
C MET A 26 7.33 13.97 -5.80
N LEU A 27 6.64 14.25 -6.90
CA LEU A 27 7.27 14.46 -8.21
C LEU A 27 8.21 15.68 -8.19
N LEU A 28 7.82 16.75 -7.51
CA LEU A 28 8.66 17.93 -7.33
C LEU A 28 9.96 17.61 -6.58
N LEU A 29 9.86 16.84 -5.49
CA LEU A 29 11.05 16.44 -4.72
C LEU A 29 11.94 15.45 -5.51
N GLU A 30 11.34 14.52 -6.25
CA GLU A 30 12.09 13.63 -7.15
C GLU A 30 12.86 14.43 -8.21
N TRP A 31 12.21 15.41 -8.82
CA TRP A 31 12.87 16.30 -9.79
C TRP A 31 14.02 17.11 -9.15
N LEU A 32 13.77 17.67 -7.97
CA LEU A 32 14.70 18.59 -7.30
C LEU A 32 15.94 17.86 -6.74
N PHE A 33 15.76 16.69 -6.13
CA PHE A 33 16.84 15.95 -5.46
C PHE A 33 17.46 14.83 -6.30
N LEU A 34 16.65 14.20 -7.17
CA LEU A 34 17.08 13.04 -7.96
C LEU A 34 17.25 13.38 -9.46
N ASN A 35 16.85 14.59 -9.86
CA ASN A 35 16.79 15.00 -11.26
C ASN A 35 15.98 14.00 -12.12
N ASN A 36 14.89 13.51 -11.57
CA ASN A 36 14.03 12.51 -12.17
C ASN A 36 12.64 13.10 -12.45
N ASP A 37 12.23 13.08 -13.70
CA ASP A 37 10.93 13.55 -14.19
C ASP A 37 10.01 12.40 -14.64
N SER A 38 10.52 11.16 -14.63
CA SER A 38 9.78 9.99 -15.11
C SER A 38 8.67 9.52 -14.15
N GLY A 39 8.66 9.98 -12.90
CA GLY A 39 7.76 9.48 -11.85
C GLY A 39 8.03 8.05 -11.40
N SER A 40 9.13 7.44 -11.86
CA SER A 40 9.58 6.10 -11.47
C SER A 40 10.87 6.19 -10.65
N LEU A 41 10.79 5.78 -9.37
CA LEU A 41 11.97 5.72 -8.49
C LEU A 41 12.99 4.68 -8.95
N VAL A 42 12.57 3.62 -9.63
CA VAL A 42 13.48 2.64 -10.21
C VAL A 42 14.31 3.25 -11.33
N ASN A 43 13.70 4.07 -12.18
CA ASN A 43 14.43 4.83 -13.22
C ASN A 43 15.39 5.84 -12.58
N ALA A 44 14.97 6.53 -11.54
CA ALA A 44 15.85 7.41 -10.77
C ALA A 44 17.07 6.65 -10.24
N ALA A 45 16.84 5.51 -9.59
CA ALA A 45 17.91 4.66 -9.06
C ALA A 45 18.87 4.17 -10.14
N THR A 46 18.36 3.82 -11.32
CA THR A 46 19.17 3.33 -12.44
C THR A 46 20.11 4.43 -12.97
N ASN A 47 19.66 5.68 -12.99
CA ASN A 47 20.41 6.82 -13.52
C ASN A 47 21.38 7.44 -12.48
N LEU A 48 21.25 7.11 -11.20
CA LEU A 48 22.11 7.63 -10.15
C LEU A 48 23.45 6.87 -10.10
N SER A 49 24.52 7.57 -9.71
CA SER A 49 25.79 6.94 -9.40
C SER A 49 25.66 5.96 -8.21
N PRO A 50 26.49 4.90 -8.12
CA PRO A 50 26.40 3.93 -7.04
C PRO A 50 26.42 4.54 -5.63
N TRP A 51 27.26 5.55 -5.41
CA TRP A 51 27.34 6.26 -4.14
C TRP A 51 26.07 7.02 -3.77
N ARG A 52 25.48 7.71 -4.74
CA ARG A 52 24.20 8.40 -4.52
C ARG A 52 23.09 7.41 -4.27
N ARG A 53 23.05 6.30 -5.00
CA ARG A 53 22.07 5.23 -4.80
C ARG A 53 22.18 4.58 -3.43
N LEU A 54 23.40 4.43 -2.92
CA LEU A 54 23.67 3.90 -1.58
C LEU A 54 23.20 4.86 -0.47
N LEU A 55 23.54 6.15 -0.60
CA LEU A 55 23.37 7.12 0.49
C LEU A 55 21.99 7.79 0.51
N THR A 56 21.33 7.93 -0.62
CA THR A 56 20.05 8.68 -0.71
C THR A 56 18.97 8.14 0.23
N PRO A 57 18.68 6.82 0.31
CA PRO A 57 17.69 6.31 1.25
C PRO A 57 18.07 6.53 2.72
N ALA A 58 19.36 6.45 3.04
CA ALA A 58 19.85 6.69 4.39
C ALA A 58 19.68 8.16 4.80
N LEU A 59 20.00 9.10 3.91
CA LEU A 59 19.82 10.53 4.16
C LEU A 59 18.34 10.91 4.27
N GLY A 60 17.48 10.34 3.43
CA GLY A 60 16.03 10.53 3.52
C GLY A 60 15.46 9.99 4.83
N GLY A 61 15.90 8.83 5.27
CA GLY A 61 15.54 8.26 6.56
C GLY A 61 16.02 9.12 7.73
N LEU A 62 17.26 9.61 7.68
CA LEU A 62 17.82 10.52 8.67
C LEU A 62 17.00 11.81 8.77
N ALA A 63 16.70 12.45 7.63
CA ALA A 63 15.92 13.69 7.58
C ALA A 63 14.50 13.49 8.16
N ALA A 64 13.83 12.43 7.78
CA ALA A 64 12.50 12.09 8.31
C ALA A 64 12.55 11.82 9.82
N GLY A 65 13.54 11.09 10.28
CA GLY A 65 13.74 10.80 11.70
C GLY A 65 14.05 12.04 12.53
N LEU A 66 14.83 12.98 12.01
CA LEU A 66 15.07 14.27 12.64
C LEU A 66 13.81 15.12 12.74
N LEU A 67 12.99 15.13 11.68
CA LEU A 67 11.70 15.82 11.66
C LEU A 67 10.75 15.25 12.72
N LEU A 68 10.61 13.94 12.80
CA LEU A 68 9.76 13.26 13.78
C LEU A 68 10.24 13.48 15.21
N MET A 69 11.57 13.35 15.45
CA MET A 69 12.16 13.56 16.77
C MET A 69 12.03 15.02 17.20
N GLY A 70 12.26 15.97 16.30
CA GLY A 70 12.05 17.40 16.55
C GLY A 70 10.61 17.69 16.98
N TRP A 71 9.63 17.15 16.22
CA TRP A 71 8.23 17.30 16.56
C TRP A 71 7.89 16.71 17.93
N GLN A 72 8.36 15.52 18.25
CA GLN A 72 8.13 14.89 19.56
C GLN A 72 8.68 15.75 20.72
N LYS A 73 9.87 16.34 20.57
CA LYS A 73 10.44 17.24 21.58
C LYS A 73 9.59 18.49 21.79
N PHE A 74 9.02 19.05 20.71
CA PHE A 74 8.15 20.22 20.81
C PHE A 74 6.80 19.91 21.43
N THR A 75 6.32 18.65 21.38
CA THR A 75 4.96 18.26 21.79
C THR A 75 4.90 17.37 23.03
N GLN A 76 6.02 17.19 23.75
CA GLN A 76 6.12 16.32 24.93
C GLN A 76 5.04 16.51 26.02
N GLN A 77 4.42 17.67 26.07
CA GLN A 77 3.38 18.02 27.07
C GLN A 77 1.95 17.91 26.51
N ARG A 78 1.75 17.53 25.27
CA ARG A 78 0.40 17.41 24.70
C ARG A 78 -0.19 16.04 24.97
N PRO A 79 -1.49 15.95 25.30
CA PRO A 79 -2.17 14.67 25.39
C PRO A 79 -2.11 13.96 24.04
N HIS A 80 -2.00 12.64 24.08
CA HIS A 80 -2.01 11.83 22.87
C HIS A 80 -3.34 11.99 22.12
N ALA A 81 -3.27 12.34 20.86
CA ALA A 81 -4.42 12.36 19.95
C ALA A 81 -4.09 11.54 18.69
N PRO A 82 -5.08 10.94 18.05
CA PRO A 82 -4.86 10.10 16.88
C PRO A 82 -4.08 10.79 15.76
N THR A 83 -3.07 10.13 15.25
CA THR A 83 -2.26 10.58 14.11
C THR A 83 -2.49 9.74 12.86
N ASP A 84 -3.34 8.71 12.97
CA ASP A 84 -3.71 7.79 11.89
C ASP A 84 -5.24 7.71 11.78
N TYR A 85 -5.74 7.53 10.55
CA TYR A 85 -7.18 7.40 10.31
C TYR A 85 -7.79 6.13 10.94
N MET A 86 -7.01 5.04 11.06
CA MET A 86 -7.43 3.82 11.74
C MET A 86 -7.71 4.08 13.21
N GLU A 87 -6.81 4.76 13.89
CA GLU A 87 -6.93 5.14 15.29
C GLU A 87 -8.07 6.15 15.50
N ALA A 88 -8.18 7.15 14.62
CA ALA A 88 -9.25 8.15 14.68
C ALA A 88 -10.65 7.54 14.54
N LEU A 89 -10.81 6.48 13.74
CA LEU A 89 -12.08 5.77 13.57
C LEU A 89 -12.44 4.89 14.78
N GLN A 90 -11.44 4.41 15.52
CA GLN A 90 -11.63 3.64 16.75
C GLN A 90 -11.92 4.54 17.98
N THR A 91 -11.47 5.79 17.94
CA THR A 91 -11.66 6.79 18.97
C THR A 91 -12.86 7.73 18.66
N ASP A 92 -12.78 8.99 19.03
CA ASP A 92 -13.85 9.99 18.86
C ASP A 92 -13.93 10.65 17.49
N GLY A 93 -13.14 10.22 16.52
CA GLY A 93 -13.07 10.85 15.20
C GLY A 93 -12.34 12.20 15.20
N GLN A 94 -11.44 12.40 16.13
CA GLN A 94 -10.58 13.59 16.20
C GLN A 94 -9.15 13.21 15.78
N PHE A 95 -8.47 14.16 15.11
CA PHE A 95 -7.07 14.02 14.73
C PHE A 95 -6.21 15.06 15.43
N ASP A 96 -4.96 14.71 15.73
CA ASP A 96 -3.89 15.71 15.83
C ASP A 96 -3.44 16.09 14.42
N TYR A 97 -4.04 17.13 13.85
CA TYR A 97 -3.77 17.57 12.48
C TYR A 97 -2.29 17.90 12.26
N ALA A 98 -1.68 18.59 13.23
CA ALA A 98 -0.28 19.00 13.10
C ALA A 98 0.66 17.80 13.12
N ALA A 99 0.47 16.87 14.06
CA ALA A 99 1.25 15.63 14.11
C ALA A 99 1.05 14.76 12.88
N SER A 100 -0.19 14.66 12.38
CA SER A 100 -0.53 13.91 11.17
C SER A 100 0.12 14.51 9.91
N LEU A 101 0.16 15.84 9.80
CA LEU A 101 0.87 16.52 8.71
C LEU A 101 2.38 16.32 8.79
N VAL A 102 2.98 16.38 9.97
CA VAL A 102 4.41 16.10 10.17
C VAL A 102 4.73 14.65 9.80
N LYS A 103 3.88 13.70 10.19
CA LYS A 103 4.00 12.28 9.79
C LYS A 103 3.92 12.11 8.27
N SER A 104 3.00 12.83 7.61
CA SER A 104 2.87 12.82 6.14
C SER A 104 4.09 13.43 5.44
N LEU A 105 4.68 14.51 5.99
CA LEU A 105 5.93 15.09 5.48
C LEU A 105 7.11 14.15 5.66
N ALA A 106 7.23 13.50 6.81
CA ALA A 106 8.24 12.49 7.06
C ALA A 106 8.11 11.31 6.08
N SER A 107 6.87 10.85 5.82
CA SER A 107 6.60 9.83 4.82
C SER A 107 7.01 10.29 3.42
N LEU A 108 6.72 11.53 3.05
CA LEU A 108 7.13 12.10 1.76
C LEU A 108 8.65 12.07 1.58
N LEU A 109 9.43 12.44 2.61
CA LEU A 109 10.89 12.41 2.57
C LEU A 109 11.42 10.99 2.40
N VAL A 110 10.88 10.04 3.14
CA VAL A 110 11.31 8.63 3.09
C VAL A 110 10.98 8.00 1.73
N VAL A 111 9.77 8.21 1.22
CA VAL A 111 9.32 7.63 -0.04
C VAL A 111 10.11 8.20 -1.21
N THR A 112 10.31 9.52 -1.28
CA THR A 112 11.05 10.17 -2.36
C THR A 112 12.54 9.85 -2.35
N SER A 113 13.09 9.45 -1.23
CA SER A 113 14.51 9.05 -1.12
C SER A 113 14.79 7.59 -1.53
N GLY A 114 13.76 6.84 -1.93
CA GLY A 114 13.90 5.49 -2.47
C GLY A 114 13.71 4.36 -1.47
N SER A 115 13.25 4.62 -0.24
CA SER A 115 12.90 3.56 0.70
C SER A 115 11.84 2.62 0.14
N ALA A 116 11.91 1.34 0.51
CA ALA A 116 11.07 0.27 -0.03
C ALA A 116 9.70 0.19 0.68
N ILE A 117 9.00 1.32 0.79
CA ILE A 117 7.66 1.43 1.38
C ILE A 117 6.71 2.16 0.45
N GLY A 118 5.40 2.01 0.71
CA GLY A 118 4.34 2.62 -0.08
C GLY A 118 4.04 4.05 0.34
N ARG A 119 3.74 4.86 -0.64
CA ARG A 119 3.29 6.26 -0.52
C ARG A 119 1.79 6.38 -0.24
N GLU A 120 1.06 5.33 -0.50
CA GLU A 120 -0.40 5.31 -0.51
C GLU A 120 -0.98 5.53 0.89
N GLY A 121 -0.31 5.05 1.94
CA GLY A 121 -0.72 5.27 3.33
C GLY A 121 -0.81 6.75 3.68
N ALA A 122 0.17 7.56 3.26
CA ALA A 122 0.16 9.00 3.46
C ALA A 122 -0.93 9.70 2.61
N MET A 123 -1.19 9.23 1.39
CA MET A 123 -2.27 9.75 0.54
C MET A 123 -3.64 9.51 1.18
N ILE A 124 -3.88 8.31 1.70
CA ILE A 124 -5.13 7.96 2.39
C ILE A 124 -5.28 8.79 3.67
N LEU A 125 -4.20 8.96 4.44
CA LEU A 125 -4.20 9.79 5.64
C LEU A 125 -4.56 11.25 5.32
N LEU A 126 -3.94 11.85 4.32
CA LEU A 126 -4.23 13.23 3.92
C LEU A 126 -5.67 13.40 3.42
N ALA A 127 -6.19 12.42 2.67
CA ALA A 127 -7.59 12.42 2.25
C ALA A 127 -8.55 12.33 3.46
N ALA A 128 -8.25 11.48 4.43
CA ALA A 128 -9.02 11.37 5.67
C ALA A 128 -8.94 12.65 6.53
N LEU A 129 -7.77 13.31 6.59
CA LEU A 129 -7.60 14.61 7.26
C LEU A 129 -8.44 15.72 6.60
N ALA A 130 -8.43 15.80 5.28
CA ALA A 130 -9.24 16.77 4.54
C ALA A 130 -10.74 16.56 4.80
N ALA A 131 -11.18 15.31 4.78
CA ALA A 131 -12.55 14.93 5.10
C ALA A 131 -12.91 15.27 6.55
N SER A 132 -12.04 15.00 7.51
CA SER A 132 -12.23 15.32 8.92
C SER A 132 -12.32 16.83 9.16
N CYS A 133 -11.44 17.62 8.54
CA CYS A 133 -11.46 19.08 8.63
C CYS A 133 -12.79 19.66 8.13
N PHE A 134 -13.27 19.16 6.98
CA PHE A 134 -14.57 19.54 6.45
C PHE A 134 -15.72 19.11 7.38
N ALA A 135 -15.67 17.86 7.87
CA ALA A 135 -16.71 17.29 8.71
C ALA A 135 -16.87 18.07 10.03
N GLN A 136 -15.77 18.44 10.67
CA GLN A 136 -15.80 19.20 11.93
C GLN A 136 -16.45 20.60 11.77
N ARG A 137 -16.35 21.18 10.57
CA ARG A 137 -16.92 22.51 10.31
C ARG A 137 -18.40 22.45 9.90
N PHE A 138 -18.82 21.42 9.18
CA PHE A 138 -20.11 21.40 8.48
C PHE A 138 -21.05 20.27 8.89
N THR A 139 -20.61 19.36 9.76
CA THR A 139 -21.41 18.20 10.15
C THR A 139 -21.46 18.01 11.67
N PRO A 140 -22.50 17.35 12.22
CA PRO A 140 -22.58 17.05 13.64
C PRO A 140 -21.51 16.00 14.03
N ARG A 141 -21.04 16.06 15.28
CA ARG A 141 -19.98 15.18 15.82
C ARG A 141 -20.26 13.69 15.64
N GLN A 142 -21.52 13.31 15.70
CA GLN A 142 -21.96 11.91 15.54
C GLN A 142 -21.64 11.33 14.13
N GLU A 143 -21.48 12.19 13.13
CA GLU A 143 -21.19 11.79 11.75
C GLU A 143 -19.69 11.85 11.39
N TRP A 144 -18.82 12.36 12.25
CA TRP A 144 -17.40 12.58 11.93
C TRP A 144 -16.68 11.31 11.48
N LYS A 145 -16.92 10.18 12.18
CA LYS A 145 -16.35 8.89 11.80
C LYS A 145 -16.75 8.44 10.41
N LEU A 146 -18.02 8.67 10.04
CA LEU A 146 -18.50 8.35 8.69
C LEU A 146 -17.73 9.15 7.63
N TRP A 147 -17.51 10.44 7.86
CA TRP A 147 -16.84 11.29 6.88
C TRP A 147 -15.34 11.02 6.79
N ILE A 148 -14.69 10.68 7.91
CA ILE A 148 -13.31 10.19 7.91
C ILE A 148 -13.21 8.89 7.10
N ALA A 149 -14.13 7.96 7.29
CA ALA A 149 -14.21 6.72 6.54
C ALA A 149 -14.42 6.98 5.03
N CYS A 150 -15.32 7.91 4.68
CA CYS A 150 -15.50 8.36 3.30
C CYS A 150 -14.22 8.94 2.70
N GLY A 151 -13.50 9.76 3.47
CA GLY A 151 -12.22 10.34 3.06
C GLY A 151 -11.14 9.28 2.83
N ALA A 152 -11.03 8.30 3.72
CA ALA A 152 -10.09 7.19 3.57
C ALA A 152 -10.41 6.31 2.34
N ALA A 153 -11.70 5.97 2.12
CA ALA A 153 -12.14 5.25 0.93
C ALA A 153 -11.84 6.02 -0.36
N ALA A 154 -12.15 7.32 -0.36
CA ALA A 154 -11.87 8.21 -1.48
C ALA A 154 -10.37 8.35 -1.76
N GLY A 155 -9.55 8.45 -0.72
CA GLY A 155 -8.10 8.48 -0.83
C GLY A 155 -7.54 7.18 -1.44
N MET A 156 -8.05 6.04 -1.01
CA MET A 156 -7.69 4.74 -1.58
C MET A 156 -8.12 4.62 -3.05
N ALA A 157 -9.35 5.05 -3.36
CA ALA A 157 -9.88 5.05 -4.73
C ALA A 157 -9.01 5.92 -5.68
N ALA A 158 -8.61 7.11 -5.23
CA ALA A 158 -7.74 7.99 -6.00
C ALA A 158 -6.31 7.46 -6.13
N ALA A 159 -5.77 6.82 -5.09
CA ALA A 159 -4.41 6.28 -5.09
C ALA A 159 -4.28 5.04 -5.99
N TYR A 160 -5.23 4.12 -5.91
CA TYR A 160 -5.18 2.82 -6.60
C TYR A 160 -6.07 2.74 -7.84
N ARG A 161 -6.85 3.77 -8.15
CA ARG A 161 -7.89 3.77 -9.20
C ARG A 161 -8.92 2.66 -9.03
N ALA A 162 -9.25 2.35 -7.77
CA ALA A 162 -10.09 1.23 -7.37
C ALA A 162 -11.19 1.70 -6.41
N PRO A 163 -12.32 2.25 -6.90
CA PRO A 163 -13.36 2.80 -6.04
C PRO A 163 -14.14 1.74 -5.26
N LEU A 164 -14.40 0.57 -5.84
CA LEU A 164 -15.08 -0.51 -5.13
C LEU A 164 -14.20 -1.09 -4.04
N ALA A 165 -12.93 -1.36 -4.35
CA ALA A 165 -11.97 -1.84 -3.36
C ALA A 165 -11.76 -0.81 -2.24
N GLY A 166 -11.69 0.49 -2.56
CA GLY A 166 -11.60 1.57 -1.57
C GLY A 166 -12.81 1.59 -0.63
N SER A 167 -14.01 1.38 -1.17
CA SER A 167 -15.24 1.32 -0.37
C SER A 167 -15.27 0.10 0.53
N LEU A 168 -14.86 -1.06 0.03
CA LEU A 168 -14.84 -2.31 0.79
C LEU A 168 -13.68 -2.37 1.79
N PHE A 169 -12.59 -1.66 1.56
CA PHE A 169 -11.54 -1.48 2.54
C PHE A 169 -12.09 -0.94 3.86
N ILE A 170 -12.96 0.06 3.78
CA ILE A 170 -13.65 0.60 4.95
C ILE A 170 -14.52 -0.46 5.63
N ALA A 171 -15.29 -1.22 4.85
CA ALA A 171 -16.19 -2.21 5.39
C ALA A 171 -15.47 -3.40 6.05
N GLU A 172 -14.49 -3.98 5.36
CA GLU A 172 -13.81 -5.20 5.83
C GLU A 172 -12.70 -4.92 6.84
N VAL A 173 -11.90 -3.87 6.63
CA VAL A 173 -10.71 -3.60 7.45
C VAL A 173 -11.02 -2.74 8.65
N LEU A 174 -11.82 -1.69 8.48
CA LEU A 174 -12.06 -0.70 9.52
C LEU A 174 -13.25 -1.06 10.42
N PHE A 175 -14.37 -1.42 9.84
CA PHE A 175 -15.57 -1.71 10.62
C PHE A 175 -15.73 -3.20 10.96
N GLY A 176 -15.09 -4.10 10.21
CA GLY A 176 -15.23 -5.55 10.39
C GLY A 176 -16.64 -6.10 10.14
N THR A 177 -17.59 -5.22 9.87
CA THR A 177 -19.00 -5.53 9.57
C THR A 177 -19.51 -4.59 8.49
N MET A 178 -20.23 -5.14 7.51
CA MET A 178 -20.87 -4.33 6.48
C MET A 178 -22.10 -3.59 7.04
N MET A 179 -21.94 -2.33 7.40
CA MET A 179 -23.08 -1.46 7.67
C MET A 179 -23.61 -0.88 6.34
N LEU A 180 -24.60 -1.52 5.75
CA LEU A 180 -25.22 -1.11 4.49
C LEU A 180 -25.65 0.37 4.46
N ALA A 181 -26.09 0.90 5.59
CA ALA A 181 -26.52 2.31 5.70
C ALA A 181 -25.38 3.33 5.47
N SER A 182 -24.16 2.94 5.77
CA SER A 182 -22.96 3.80 5.60
C SER A 182 -22.27 3.60 4.25
N LEU A 183 -22.59 2.51 3.55
CA LEU A 183 -21.90 2.13 2.32
C LEU A 183 -22.19 3.09 1.16
N GLY A 184 -23.42 3.63 1.07
CA GLY A 184 -23.81 4.58 0.02
C GLY A 184 -22.93 5.82 -0.06
N PRO A 185 -22.79 6.61 1.02
CA PRO A 185 -21.88 7.75 1.07
C PRO A 185 -20.41 7.39 0.79
N VAL A 186 -19.95 6.23 1.29
CA VAL A 186 -18.57 5.75 1.08
C VAL A 186 -18.31 5.44 -0.40
N ILE A 187 -19.24 4.76 -1.08
CA ILE A 187 -19.13 4.47 -2.53
C ILE A 187 -19.11 5.78 -3.34
N ILE A 188 -20.01 6.70 -3.03
CA ILE A 188 -20.10 7.97 -3.77
C ILE A 188 -18.81 8.76 -3.62
N SER A 189 -18.27 8.88 -2.41
CA SER A 189 -17.01 9.60 -2.18
C SER A 189 -15.83 8.94 -2.93
N ALA A 190 -15.77 7.61 -2.94
CA ALA A 190 -14.74 6.85 -3.65
C ALA A 190 -14.82 7.03 -5.18
N VAL A 191 -16.02 6.91 -5.76
CA VAL A 191 -16.22 7.09 -7.20
C VAL A 191 -15.96 8.53 -7.62
N VAL A 192 -16.45 9.52 -6.89
CA VAL A 192 -16.19 10.94 -7.17
C VAL A 192 -14.70 11.24 -7.11
N ALA A 193 -13.98 10.71 -6.12
CA ALA A 193 -12.53 10.88 -6.00
C ALA A 193 -11.79 10.31 -7.22
N LEU A 194 -12.20 9.14 -7.72
CA LEU A 194 -11.63 8.57 -8.95
C LEU A 194 -11.89 9.48 -10.15
N LEU A 195 -13.13 9.92 -10.35
CA LEU A 195 -13.51 10.78 -11.50
C LEU A 195 -12.74 12.10 -11.47
N VAL A 196 -12.65 12.75 -10.32
CA VAL A 196 -11.88 14.00 -10.17
C VAL A 196 -10.38 13.75 -10.36
N SER A 197 -9.86 12.63 -9.84
CA SER A 197 -8.46 12.25 -10.05
C SER A 197 -8.15 12.01 -11.53
N ASN A 198 -9.06 11.40 -12.29
CA ASN A 198 -8.92 11.22 -13.74
C ASN A 198 -8.91 12.56 -14.48
N LEU A 199 -9.75 13.51 -14.07
CA LEU A 199 -9.75 14.86 -14.64
C LEU A 199 -8.44 15.61 -14.35
N ILE A 200 -7.92 15.53 -13.13
CA ILE A 200 -6.66 16.18 -12.74
C ILE A 200 -5.48 15.58 -13.52
N ASN A 201 -5.44 14.26 -13.67
CA ASN A 201 -4.33 13.57 -14.33
C ASN A 201 -4.49 13.48 -15.85
N HIS A 202 -5.59 13.96 -16.41
CA HIS A 202 -5.95 13.82 -17.84
C HIS A 202 -5.81 12.39 -18.35
N SER A 203 -6.16 11.41 -17.54
CA SER A 203 -6.03 9.98 -17.85
C SER A 203 -7.05 9.17 -17.09
N ASP A 204 -7.66 8.24 -17.77
CA ASP A 204 -8.57 7.21 -17.25
C ASP A 204 -7.95 5.80 -17.33
N ALA A 205 -6.66 5.70 -17.68
CA ALA A 205 -5.95 4.44 -17.79
C ALA A 205 -5.97 3.64 -16.50
N LEU A 206 -5.97 2.31 -16.61
CA LEU A 206 -5.83 1.41 -15.48
C LEU A 206 -4.48 1.57 -14.80
N LEU A 207 -4.40 1.15 -13.55
CA LEU A 207 -3.17 1.24 -12.78
C LEU A 207 -2.07 0.36 -13.38
N TYR A 208 -2.42 -0.88 -13.70
CA TYR A 208 -1.55 -1.83 -14.39
C TYR A 208 -2.15 -2.24 -15.72
N SER A 209 -1.35 -2.26 -16.76
CA SER A 209 -1.72 -2.85 -18.02
C SER A 209 -1.25 -4.30 -18.07
N VAL A 210 -2.19 -5.22 -18.18
CA VAL A 210 -1.93 -6.64 -18.39
C VAL A 210 -2.93 -7.14 -19.43
N GLN A 211 -2.52 -8.09 -20.25
CA GLN A 211 -3.39 -8.74 -21.21
C GLN A 211 -3.28 -10.26 -20.97
N LEU A 212 -4.33 -10.82 -20.38
CA LEU A 212 -4.51 -12.26 -20.34
C LEU A 212 -5.29 -12.66 -21.58
N SER A 213 -4.67 -13.45 -22.45
CA SER A 213 -5.28 -13.97 -23.67
C SER A 213 -6.17 -15.20 -23.43
N VAL A 214 -6.22 -15.70 -22.19
CA VAL A 214 -6.82 -16.99 -21.86
C VAL A 214 -8.21 -16.82 -21.26
N THR A 215 -9.14 -17.64 -21.77
CA THR A 215 -10.36 -17.96 -21.02
C THR A 215 -10.03 -18.93 -19.89
N VAL A 216 -10.39 -18.56 -18.67
CA VAL A 216 -10.11 -19.35 -17.46
C VAL A 216 -10.78 -20.72 -17.57
N GLN A 217 -9.99 -21.79 -17.56
CA GLN A 217 -10.43 -23.18 -17.64
C GLN A 217 -10.53 -23.83 -16.25
N ALA A 218 -11.11 -25.00 -16.17
CA ALA A 218 -11.21 -25.76 -14.90
C ALA A 218 -9.85 -26.03 -14.24
N ARG A 219 -8.81 -26.31 -15.06
CA ARG A 219 -7.42 -26.43 -14.58
C ARG A 219 -6.93 -25.17 -13.89
N ASP A 220 -7.22 -24.01 -14.46
CA ASP A 220 -6.75 -22.72 -13.96
C ASP A 220 -7.37 -22.38 -12.61
N TYR A 221 -8.62 -22.76 -12.36
CA TYR A 221 -9.23 -22.64 -11.03
C TYR A 221 -8.48 -23.45 -9.97
N ALA A 222 -8.04 -24.65 -10.30
CA ALA A 222 -7.23 -25.47 -9.38
C ALA A 222 -5.88 -24.80 -9.07
N LEU A 223 -5.23 -24.20 -10.07
CA LEU A 223 -3.99 -23.46 -9.91
C LEU A 223 -4.19 -22.18 -9.08
N ILE A 224 -5.27 -21.46 -9.32
CA ILE A 224 -5.65 -20.24 -8.54
C ILE A 224 -5.88 -20.62 -7.08
N ILE A 225 -6.65 -21.67 -6.80
CA ILE A 225 -6.91 -22.14 -5.43
C ILE A 225 -5.63 -22.58 -4.73
N SER A 226 -4.76 -23.32 -5.41
CA SER A 226 -3.47 -23.75 -4.85
C SER A 226 -2.56 -22.57 -4.52
N THR A 227 -2.58 -21.50 -5.32
CA THR A 227 -1.89 -20.25 -5.04
C THR A 227 -2.48 -19.56 -3.80
N GLY A 228 -3.81 -19.60 -3.63
CA GLY A 228 -4.48 -19.11 -2.43
C GLY A 228 -4.04 -19.83 -1.16
N VAL A 229 -3.88 -21.15 -1.21
CA VAL A 229 -3.33 -21.94 -0.08
C VAL A 229 -1.89 -21.52 0.20
N LEU A 230 -1.06 -21.41 -0.81
CA LEU A 230 0.34 -20.98 -0.68
C LEU A 230 0.44 -19.58 -0.04
N ALA A 231 -0.32 -18.63 -0.53
CA ALA A 231 -0.35 -17.27 0.01
C ALA A 231 -0.89 -17.23 1.45
N GLY A 232 -1.87 -18.06 1.77
CA GLY A 232 -2.40 -18.22 3.14
C GLY A 232 -1.35 -18.70 4.14
N LEU A 233 -0.36 -19.45 3.70
CA LEU A 233 0.80 -19.87 4.49
C LEU A 233 1.90 -18.78 4.52
N CYS A 234 2.14 -18.12 3.40
CA CYS A 234 3.16 -17.09 3.28
C CYS A 234 2.78 -15.77 4.02
N GLY A 235 1.49 -15.45 4.09
CA GLY A 235 1.01 -14.22 4.76
C GLY A 235 1.43 -14.14 6.22
N PRO A 236 1.11 -15.13 7.06
CA PRO A 236 1.55 -15.18 8.46
C PRO A 236 3.07 -15.15 8.61
N LEU A 237 3.79 -15.80 7.72
CA LEU A 237 5.25 -15.77 7.70
C LEU A 237 5.76 -14.34 7.45
N LEU A 238 5.21 -13.65 6.48
CA LEU A 238 5.57 -12.25 6.19
C LEU A 238 5.31 -11.34 7.40
N LEU A 239 4.13 -11.46 8.02
CA LEU A 239 3.79 -10.70 9.22
C LEU A 239 4.74 -11.00 10.39
N THR A 240 5.10 -12.25 10.57
CA THR A 240 6.07 -12.66 11.60
C THR A 240 7.46 -12.09 11.33
N LEU A 241 7.92 -12.13 10.08
CA LEU A 241 9.21 -11.54 9.66
C LEU A 241 9.22 -10.03 9.87
N MET A 242 8.14 -9.32 9.52
CA MET A 242 8.03 -7.88 9.75
C MET A 242 8.13 -7.54 11.25
N ASN A 243 7.44 -8.30 12.10
CA ASN A 243 7.51 -8.11 13.55
C ASN A 243 8.89 -8.47 14.13
N ALA A 244 9.52 -9.53 13.65
CA ALA A 244 10.86 -9.92 14.07
C ALA A 244 11.89 -8.84 13.69
N CYS A 245 11.81 -8.33 12.46
CA CYS A 245 12.68 -7.26 11.98
C CYS A 245 12.49 -5.98 12.80
N HIS A 246 11.26 -5.59 13.06
CA HIS A 246 10.97 -4.43 13.91
C HIS A 246 11.55 -4.59 15.32
N ARG A 247 11.35 -5.74 15.96
CA ARG A 247 11.96 -6.03 17.28
C ARG A 247 13.48 -5.98 17.22
N GLY A 248 14.09 -6.45 16.13
CA GLY A 248 15.53 -6.36 15.90
C GLY A 248 16.01 -4.91 15.88
N PHE A 249 15.32 -4.03 15.14
CA PHE A 249 15.65 -2.59 15.11
C PHE A 249 15.48 -1.92 16.49
N VAL A 250 14.39 -2.22 17.18
CA VAL A 250 14.14 -1.68 18.54
C VAL A 250 15.21 -2.14 19.52
N SER A 251 15.70 -3.38 19.40
CA SER A 251 16.75 -3.92 20.28
C SER A 251 18.10 -3.20 20.16
N LEU A 252 18.34 -2.53 19.03
CA LEU A 252 19.54 -1.71 18.83
C LEU A 252 19.57 -0.43 19.67
N LYS A 253 18.42 -0.04 20.25
CA LYS A 253 18.26 1.16 21.10
C LYS A 253 18.79 2.45 20.47
N LEU A 254 18.74 2.53 19.14
CA LEU A 254 19.15 3.72 18.40
C LEU A 254 18.06 4.80 18.51
N ALA A 255 18.48 6.06 18.51
CA ALA A 255 17.55 7.17 18.38
C ALA A 255 16.83 7.08 17.01
N PRO A 256 15.56 7.53 16.90
CA PRO A 256 14.76 7.40 15.68
C PRO A 256 15.46 7.84 14.39
N PRO A 257 16.21 8.97 14.33
CA PRO A 257 16.91 9.36 13.11
C PRO A 257 17.95 8.33 12.64
N TRP A 258 18.70 7.77 13.56
CA TRP A 258 19.74 6.76 13.25
C TRP A 258 19.11 5.42 12.88
N GLN A 259 18.00 5.07 13.51
CA GLN A 259 17.27 3.85 13.19
C GLN A 259 16.72 3.89 11.76
N LEU A 260 16.09 5.01 11.36
CA LEU A 260 15.61 5.23 9.99
C LEU A 260 16.76 5.32 8.98
N ALA A 261 17.86 5.96 9.34
CA ALA A 261 19.05 6.02 8.48
C ALA A 261 19.65 4.63 8.23
N LEU A 262 19.69 3.77 9.25
CA LEU A 262 20.17 2.39 9.11
C LEU A 262 19.26 1.58 8.19
N GLY A 263 17.92 1.69 8.34
CA GLY A 263 16.97 1.06 7.43
C GLY A 263 17.15 1.52 5.99
N GLY A 264 17.32 2.83 5.77
CA GLY A 264 17.61 3.41 4.46
C GLY A 264 18.96 2.95 3.89
N LEU A 265 19.99 2.80 4.73
CA LEU A 265 21.29 2.30 4.29
C LEU A 265 21.21 0.85 3.80
N ILE A 266 20.46 0.01 4.47
CA ILE A 266 20.22 -1.38 4.03
C ILE A 266 19.55 -1.40 2.66
N VAL A 267 18.52 -0.56 2.45
CA VAL A 267 17.87 -0.41 1.13
C VAL A 267 18.89 0.06 0.08
N GLY A 268 19.71 1.04 0.41
CA GLY A 268 20.77 1.54 -0.46
C GLY A 268 21.78 0.46 -0.86
N LEU A 269 22.22 -0.35 0.10
CA LEU A 269 23.13 -1.50 -0.15
C LEU A 269 22.48 -2.52 -1.10
N LEU A 270 21.22 -2.88 -0.86
CA LEU A 270 20.49 -3.81 -1.72
C LEU A 270 20.28 -3.24 -3.13
N SER A 271 20.14 -1.92 -3.25
CA SER A 271 19.98 -1.25 -4.54
C SER A 271 21.22 -1.31 -5.42
N LEU A 272 22.40 -1.59 -4.86
CA LEU A 272 23.62 -1.82 -5.65
C LEU A 272 23.53 -3.14 -6.44
N PHE A 273 22.79 -4.12 -5.94
CA PHE A 273 22.55 -5.37 -6.65
C PHE A 273 21.43 -5.23 -7.68
N THR A 274 20.35 -4.56 -7.31
CA THR A 274 19.23 -4.27 -8.21
C THR A 274 18.54 -2.96 -7.85
N PRO A 275 18.36 -2.02 -8.80
CA PRO A 275 17.64 -0.79 -8.56
C PRO A 275 16.14 -0.99 -8.32
N ALA A 276 15.60 -2.18 -8.63
CA ALA A 276 14.20 -2.53 -8.43
C ALA A 276 13.74 -2.51 -6.96
N VAL A 277 14.67 -2.45 -5.99
CA VAL A 277 14.33 -2.36 -4.56
C VAL A 277 13.81 -0.98 -4.16
N TRP A 278 14.09 0.07 -4.92
CA TRP A 278 13.62 1.42 -4.61
C TRP A 278 12.10 1.57 -4.78
N GLY A 279 11.51 2.31 -3.87
CA GLY A 279 10.11 2.66 -3.91
C GLY A 279 9.16 1.54 -3.49
N ASN A 280 7.89 1.72 -3.80
CA ASN A 280 6.83 0.79 -3.40
C ASN A 280 6.73 -0.48 -4.26
N GLY A 281 7.49 -0.59 -5.34
CA GLY A 281 7.49 -1.74 -6.25
C GLY A 281 6.58 -1.59 -7.48
N TYR A 282 5.96 -0.43 -7.67
CA TYR A 282 4.97 -0.19 -8.72
C TYR A 282 5.50 -0.45 -10.14
N SER A 283 6.62 0.17 -10.50
CA SER A 283 7.25 0.00 -11.80
C SER A 283 7.78 -1.41 -12.02
N THR A 284 8.24 -2.07 -10.97
CA THR A 284 8.71 -3.46 -11.06
C THR A 284 7.54 -4.42 -11.28
N VAL A 285 6.40 -4.21 -10.62
CA VAL A 285 5.16 -4.97 -10.87
C VAL A 285 4.74 -4.82 -12.33
N GLN A 286 4.68 -3.59 -12.84
CA GLN A 286 4.31 -3.35 -14.24
C GLN A 286 5.28 -4.02 -15.22
N SER A 287 6.57 -3.95 -14.95
CA SER A 287 7.60 -4.60 -15.75
C SER A 287 7.42 -6.13 -15.80
N PHE A 288 7.15 -6.75 -14.64
CA PHE A 288 6.91 -8.19 -14.53
C PHE A 288 5.62 -8.62 -15.25
N LEU A 289 4.58 -7.81 -15.18
CA LEU A 289 3.31 -8.09 -15.86
C LEU A 289 3.43 -7.93 -17.38
N THR A 290 4.26 -7.02 -17.86
CA THR A 290 4.47 -6.79 -19.29
C THR A 290 5.33 -7.91 -19.92
N ALA A 291 6.41 -8.29 -19.25
CA ALA A 291 7.32 -9.33 -19.69
C ALA A 291 7.84 -10.13 -18.49
N PRO A 292 7.20 -11.28 -18.15
CA PRO A 292 7.59 -12.08 -16.99
C PRO A 292 9.04 -12.55 -17.12
N PRO A 293 9.92 -12.23 -16.14
CA PRO A 293 11.32 -12.60 -16.20
C PRO A 293 11.53 -14.12 -16.00
N LEU A 294 12.77 -14.53 -16.15
CA LEU A 294 13.19 -15.89 -15.80
C LEU A 294 13.11 -16.12 -14.28
N LEU A 295 12.92 -17.37 -13.90
CA LEU A 295 12.78 -17.80 -12.49
C LEU A 295 13.85 -17.22 -11.56
N MET A 296 15.13 -17.31 -11.98
CA MET A 296 16.26 -16.81 -11.17
C MET A 296 16.26 -15.29 -10.99
N ILE A 297 15.81 -14.55 -12.00
CA ILE A 297 15.70 -13.09 -11.93
C ILE A 297 14.57 -12.70 -10.98
N ILE A 298 13.42 -13.35 -11.08
CA ILE A 298 12.29 -13.13 -10.15
C ILE A 298 12.73 -13.43 -8.72
N ALA A 299 13.40 -14.55 -8.49
CA ALA A 299 13.88 -14.95 -7.16
C ALA A 299 14.88 -13.94 -6.59
N GLY A 300 15.84 -13.47 -7.38
CA GLY A 300 16.82 -12.47 -6.95
C GLY A 300 16.20 -11.14 -6.57
N ILE A 301 15.34 -10.59 -7.44
CA ILE A 301 14.63 -9.32 -7.17
C ILE A 301 13.67 -9.49 -5.98
N PHE A 302 12.98 -10.60 -5.88
CA PHE A 302 12.09 -10.91 -4.75
C PHE A 302 12.84 -10.88 -3.41
N LEU A 303 13.96 -11.58 -3.30
CA LEU A 303 14.75 -11.61 -2.07
C LEU A 303 15.28 -10.23 -1.69
N CYS A 304 15.88 -9.51 -2.65
CA CYS A 304 16.37 -8.15 -2.41
C CYS A 304 15.23 -7.21 -1.97
N LYS A 305 14.09 -7.27 -2.67
CA LYS A 305 12.95 -6.41 -2.35
C LYS A 305 12.31 -6.78 -1.01
N LEU A 306 12.19 -8.06 -0.68
CA LEU A 306 11.69 -8.52 0.61
C LEU A 306 12.57 -7.99 1.75
N CYS A 307 13.89 -8.14 1.64
CA CYS A 307 14.82 -7.61 2.64
C CYS A 307 14.72 -6.08 2.75
N ALA A 308 14.57 -5.37 1.63
CA ALA A 308 14.43 -3.91 1.62
C ALA A 308 13.12 -3.46 2.29
N VAL A 309 12.01 -4.14 2.03
CA VAL A 309 10.71 -3.86 2.67
C VAL A 309 10.78 -4.14 4.17
N LEU A 310 11.38 -5.25 4.58
CA LEU A 310 11.57 -5.59 5.99
C LEU A 310 12.44 -4.56 6.72
N ALA A 311 13.52 -4.09 6.08
CA ALA A 311 14.38 -3.06 6.63
C ALA A 311 13.67 -1.71 6.75
N SER A 312 12.96 -1.28 5.71
CA SER A 312 12.22 -0.02 5.71
C SER A 312 11.09 -0.01 6.75
N SER A 313 10.25 -1.05 6.77
CA SER A 313 9.13 -1.15 7.74
C SER A 313 9.64 -1.41 9.16
N GLY A 314 10.67 -2.23 9.31
CA GLY A 314 11.26 -2.58 10.60
C GLY A 314 11.93 -1.39 11.28
N SER A 315 12.58 -0.51 10.51
CA SER A 315 13.20 0.71 11.04
C SER A 315 12.20 1.75 11.54
N GLY A 316 10.91 1.55 11.28
CA GLY A 316 9.85 2.49 11.67
C GLY A 316 9.65 3.63 10.67
N ALA A 317 10.11 3.48 9.43
CA ALA A 317 9.89 4.45 8.37
C ALA A 317 8.39 4.71 8.18
N PRO A 318 7.93 5.98 8.17
CA PRO A 318 6.53 6.30 7.99
C PRO A 318 6.11 6.04 6.54
N GLY A 319 5.32 5.01 6.32
CA GLY A 319 4.81 4.61 5.01
C GLY A 319 3.99 3.34 5.07
N GLY A 320 3.30 3.04 3.99
CA GLY A 320 2.47 1.84 3.87
C GLY A 320 3.25 0.62 3.41
N VAL A 321 2.85 -0.54 3.89
CA VAL A 321 3.39 -1.84 3.42
C VAL A 321 2.44 -2.56 2.47
N PHE A 322 1.33 -1.94 2.15
CA PHE A 322 0.27 -2.49 1.30
C PHE A 322 0.77 -2.77 -0.13
N THR A 323 1.28 -1.73 -0.82
CA THR A 323 1.80 -1.88 -2.18
C THR A 323 3.04 -2.78 -2.25
N PRO A 324 4.02 -2.69 -1.32
CA PRO A 324 5.09 -3.69 -1.25
C PRO A 324 4.57 -5.13 -1.09
N THR A 325 3.49 -5.35 -0.35
CA THR A 325 2.86 -6.68 -0.22
C THR A 325 2.30 -7.18 -1.55
N LEU A 326 1.75 -6.29 -2.38
CA LEU A 326 1.31 -6.64 -3.74
C LEU A 326 2.48 -7.16 -4.59
N PHE A 327 3.64 -6.48 -4.53
CA PHE A 327 4.83 -6.95 -5.23
C PHE A 327 5.30 -8.33 -4.72
N ILE A 328 5.35 -8.52 -3.41
CA ILE A 328 5.75 -9.78 -2.80
C ILE A 328 4.79 -10.90 -3.24
N GLY A 329 3.50 -10.63 -3.25
CA GLY A 329 2.48 -11.57 -3.72
C GLY A 329 2.62 -11.91 -5.20
N LEU A 330 2.89 -10.91 -6.06
CA LEU A 330 3.18 -11.11 -7.48
C LEU A 330 4.39 -12.02 -7.66
N ALA A 331 5.48 -11.74 -6.96
CA ALA A 331 6.71 -12.52 -7.06
C ALA A 331 6.53 -13.97 -6.62
N ILE A 332 5.84 -14.21 -5.51
CA ILE A 332 5.51 -15.57 -5.03
C ILE A 332 4.65 -16.31 -6.07
N GLY A 333 3.61 -15.67 -6.58
CA GLY A 333 2.73 -16.24 -7.59
C GLY A 333 3.48 -16.54 -8.89
N MET A 334 4.36 -15.65 -9.34
CA MET A 334 5.17 -15.87 -10.54
C MET A 334 6.25 -16.95 -10.35
N LEU A 335 6.89 -17.01 -9.19
CA LEU A 335 7.84 -18.10 -8.88
C LEU A 335 7.13 -19.47 -8.93
N TYR A 336 5.94 -19.53 -8.35
CA TYR A 336 5.11 -20.74 -8.41
C TYR A 336 4.67 -21.04 -9.84
N GLY A 337 4.20 -20.05 -10.58
CA GLY A 337 3.79 -20.19 -11.98
C GLY A 337 4.93 -20.61 -12.91
N ARG A 338 6.12 -20.02 -12.76
CA ARG A 338 7.31 -20.44 -13.53
C ARG A 338 7.73 -21.86 -13.22
N SER A 339 7.65 -22.28 -11.95
CA SER A 339 7.97 -23.65 -11.55
C SER A 339 7.00 -24.68 -12.16
N LEU A 340 5.71 -24.36 -12.21
CA LEU A 340 4.69 -25.18 -12.84
C LEU A 340 4.72 -25.08 -14.37
N GLY A 341 5.06 -23.92 -14.91
CA GLY A 341 5.12 -23.67 -16.35
C GLY A 341 6.12 -24.52 -17.11
N LEU A 342 7.05 -25.18 -16.39
CA LEU A 342 7.95 -26.19 -16.97
C LEU A 342 7.19 -27.45 -17.44
N TRP A 343 6.00 -27.68 -16.90
CA TRP A 343 5.17 -28.86 -17.15
C TRP A 343 4.02 -28.60 -18.12
N PHE A 344 3.78 -27.32 -18.48
CA PHE A 344 2.65 -26.92 -19.31
C PHE A 344 3.12 -26.13 -20.53
N PRO A 345 2.49 -26.28 -21.71
CA PRO A 345 2.88 -25.55 -22.92
C PRO A 345 2.62 -24.04 -22.86
N ASP A 346 1.65 -23.60 -22.04
CA ASP A 346 1.23 -22.23 -21.81
C ASP A 346 1.85 -21.60 -20.55
N GLY A 347 3.10 -21.94 -20.26
CA GLY A 347 3.79 -21.58 -19.01
C GLY A 347 3.93 -20.08 -18.74
N GLU A 348 3.99 -19.21 -19.77
CA GLU A 348 4.02 -17.77 -19.57
C GLU A 348 2.68 -17.21 -19.10
N GLU A 349 1.59 -17.70 -19.69
CA GLU A 349 0.25 -17.30 -19.30
C GLU A 349 -0.09 -17.77 -17.88
N ILE A 350 0.29 -18.99 -17.52
CA ILE A 350 0.18 -19.51 -16.15
C ILE A 350 0.97 -18.62 -15.18
N THR A 351 2.17 -18.19 -15.57
CA THR A 351 3.00 -17.32 -14.74
C THR A 351 2.31 -15.97 -14.48
N LEU A 352 1.73 -15.35 -15.49
CA LEU A 352 0.96 -14.11 -15.35
C LEU A 352 -0.30 -14.32 -14.48
N LEU A 353 -1.05 -15.37 -14.77
CA LEU A 353 -2.27 -15.72 -14.03
C LEU A 353 -1.98 -15.91 -12.53
N LEU A 354 -0.98 -16.71 -12.20
CA LEU A 354 -0.61 -16.97 -10.81
C LEU A 354 0.10 -15.79 -10.16
N GLY A 355 0.76 -14.94 -10.93
CA GLY A 355 1.29 -13.67 -10.45
C GLY A 355 0.16 -12.74 -9.95
N LEU A 356 -0.86 -12.52 -10.76
CA LEU A 356 -2.04 -11.72 -10.38
C LEU A 356 -2.79 -12.36 -9.20
N THR A 357 -2.93 -13.68 -9.21
CA THR A 357 -3.54 -14.42 -8.11
C THR A 357 -2.75 -14.26 -6.82
N GLY A 358 -1.42 -14.32 -6.89
CA GLY A 358 -0.53 -14.09 -5.76
C GLY A 358 -0.66 -12.68 -5.18
N MET A 359 -0.80 -11.65 -6.02
CA MET A 359 -1.06 -10.27 -5.57
C MET A 359 -2.33 -10.20 -4.71
N ALA A 360 -3.43 -10.73 -5.22
CA ALA A 360 -4.71 -10.70 -4.52
C ALA A 360 -4.70 -11.54 -3.24
N THR A 361 -4.21 -12.77 -3.32
CA THR A 361 -4.27 -13.74 -2.22
C THR A 361 -3.32 -13.40 -1.07
N LEU A 362 -2.11 -12.92 -1.35
CA LEU A 362 -1.20 -12.49 -0.29
C LEU A 362 -1.72 -11.23 0.41
N LEU A 363 -2.31 -10.31 -0.34
CA LEU A 363 -2.96 -9.14 0.26
C LEU A 363 -4.13 -9.57 1.17
N ALA A 364 -4.97 -10.50 0.71
CA ALA A 364 -6.06 -11.07 1.53
C ALA A 364 -5.54 -11.76 2.80
N ALA A 365 -4.44 -12.50 2.68
CA ALA A 365 -3.82 -13.19 3.81
C ALA A 365 -3.24 -12.23 4.86
N THR A 366 -2.70 -11.09 4.45
CA THR A 366 -2.08 -10.11 5.35
C THR A 366 -3.07 -9.10 5.92
N THR A 367 -4.06 -8.68 5.13
CA THR A 367 -5.08 -7.69 5.54
C THR A 367 -6.32 -8.32 6.17
N HIS A 368 -6.54 -9.60 5.94
CA HIS A 368 -7.77 -10.34 6.30
C HIS A 368 -9.04 -9.77 5.62
N ALA A 369 -8.88 -9.20 4.46
CA ALA A 369 -9.93 -8.57 3.66
C ALA A 369 -10.01 -9.22 2.27
N PRO A 370 -10.67 -10.38 2.13
CA PRO A 370 -10.68 -11.14 0.89
C PRO A 370 -11.46 -10.48 -0.24
N ILE A 371 -12.60 -9.83 0.05
CA ILE A 371 -13.44 -9.19 -0.97
C ILE A 371 -12.74 -7.93 -1.50
N MET A 372 -12.21 -7.11 -0.61
CA MET A 372 -11.43 -5.92 -0.98
C MET A 372 -10.23 -6.30 -1.84
N SER A 373 -9.45 -7.30 -1.42
CA SER A 373 -8.24 -7.74 -2.15
C SER A 373 -8.57 -8.25 -3.55
N THR A 374 -9.63 -9.02 -3.70
CA THR A 374 -10.11 -9.52 -5.00
C THR A 374 -10.49 -8.37 -5.92
N LEU A 375 -11.35 -7.46 -5.45
CA LEU A 375 -11.80 -6.33 -6.26
C LEU A 375 -10.69 -5.36 -6.58
N LEU A 376 -9.74 -5.17 -5.67
CA LEU A 376 -8.58 -4.31 -5.92
C LEU A 376 -7.81 -4.78 -7.16
N ILE A 377 -7.50 -6.05 -7.25
CA ILE A 377 -6.74 -6.57 -8.39
C ILE A 377 -7.58 -6.51 -9.67
N CYS A 378 -8.86 -6.83 -9.62
CA CYS A 378 -9.74 -6.69 -10.78
C CYS A 378 -9.84 -5.24 -11.27
N GLU A 379 -10.00 -4.26 -10.38
CA GLU A 379 -10.09 -2.84 -10.75
C GLU A 379 -8.75 -2.27 -11.23
N MET A 380 -7.63 -2.68 -10.62
CA MET A 380 -6.30 -2.19 -11.00
C MET A 380 -5.85 -2.70 -12.37
N THR A 381 -6.25 -3.91 -12.75
CA THR A 381 -5.79 -4.60 -13.96
C THR A 381 -6.85 -4.67 -15.07
N GLY A 382 -8.13 -4.48 -14.72
CA GLY A 382 -9.24 -4.66 -15.66
C GLY A 382 -9.63 -6.13 -15.91
N GLU A 383 -8.95 -7.09 -15.29
CA GLU A 383 -9.14 -8.52 -15.51
C GLU A 383 -10.28 -9.10 -14.65
N TYR A 384 -11.52 -8.67 -14.93
CA TYR A 384 -12.70 -9.11 -14.19
C TYR A 384 -13.08 -10.58 -14.42
N GLN A 385 -12.57 -11.21 -15.47
CA GLN A 385 -12.73 -12.65 -15.69
C GLN A 385 -12.14 -13.51 -14.57
N LEU A 386 -11.17 -12.98 -13.84
CA LEU A 386 -10.54 -13.65 -12.69
C LEU A 386 -11.39 -13.56 -11.41
N LEU A 387 -12.42 -12.71 -11.37
CA LEU A 387 -13.19 -12.40 -10.16
C LEU A 387 -13.65 -13.64 -9.39
N PRO A 388 -14.33 -14.66 -10.01
CA PRO A 388 -14.78 -15.84 -9.27
C PRO A 388 -13.63 -16.64 -8.65
N GLY A 389 -12.58 -16.90 -9.42
CA GLY A 389 -11.41 -17.65 -8.96
C GLY A 389 -10.64 -16.92 -7.87
N LEU A 390 -10.38 -15.63 -8.05
CA LEU A 390 -9.71 -14.80 -7.05
C LEU A 390 -10.50 -14.70 -5.75
N LEU A 391 -11.83 -14.60 -5.83
CA LEU A 391 -12.67 -14.51 -4.64
C LEU A 391 -12.55 -15.77 -3.78
N ILE A 392 -12.63 -16.95 -4.39
CA ILE A 392 -12.45 -18.23 -3.69
C ILE A 392 -11.03 -18.31 -3.10
N ALA A 393 -10.02 -18.03 -3.89
CA ALA A 393 -8.62 -18.10 -3.46
C ALA A 393 -8.30 -17.12 -2.33
N CYS A 394 -8.81 -15.89 -2.40
CA CYS A 394 -8.64 -14.88 -1.36
C CYS A 394 -9.35 -15.25 -0.05
N VAL A 395 -10.54 -15.84 -0.12
CA VAL A 395 -11.24 -16.34 1.08
C VAL A 395 -10.41 -17.46 1.72
N ILE A 396 -9.94 -18.43 0.93
CA ILE A 396 -9.10 -19.54 1.43
C ILE A 396 -7.82 -18.98 2.07
N ALA A 397 -7.12 -18.08 1.40
CA ALA A 397 -5.91 -17.44 1.92
C ALA A 397 -6.16 -16.69 3.23
N SER A 398 -7.24 -15.93 3.30
CA SER A 398 -7.64 -15.20 4.50
C SER A 398 -7.97 -16.13 5.67
N VAL A 399 -8.71 -17.21 5.43
CA VAL A 399 -9.07 -18.20 6.46
C VAL A 399 -7.83 -18.90 6.99
N ILE A 400 -6.95 -19.40 6.13
CA ILE A 400 -5.71 -20.06 6.53
C ILE A 400 -4.83 -19.08 7.33
N SER A 401 -4.68 -17.87 6.85
CA SER A 401 -3.86 -16.87 7.53
C SER A 401 -4.39 -16.53 8.91
N ARG A 402 -5.72 -16.34 9.06
CA ARG A 402 -6.36 -16.05 10.36
C ARG A 402 -6.20 -17.17 11.38
N THR A 403 -6.18 -18.41 10.94
CA THR A 403 -5.97 -19.56 11.85
C THR A 403 -4.54 -19.62 12.35
N LEU A 404 -3.57 -19.23 11.54
CA LEU A 404 -2.15 -19.23 11.89
C LEU A 404 -1.69 -17.95 12.59
N HIS A 405 -2.27 -16.81 12.22
CA HIS A 405 -1.94 -15.50 12.75
C HIS A 405 -3.20 -14.63 12.89
N ARG A 406 -3.61 -14.36 14.12
CA ARG A 406 -4.88 -13.67 14.40
C ARG A 406 -4.89 -12.19 14.04
N ASP A 407 -3.74 -11.54 14.10
CA ASP A 407 -3.65 -10.09 13.86
C ASP A 407 -3.34 -9.81 12.40
N SER A 408 -4.13 -8.91 11.80
CA SER A 408 -3.86 -8.39 10.47
C SER A 408 -2.71 -7.37 10.51
N ILE A 409 -2.15 -7.05 9.34
CA ILE A 409 -1.11 -6.04 9.17
C ILE A 409 -1.50 -4.68 9.78
N TYR A 410 -2.78 -4.34 9.77
CA TYR A 410 -3.30 -3.10 10.33
C TYR A 410 -3.40 -3.12 11.85
N ARG A 411 -3.81 -4.23 12.46
CA ARG A 411 -3.86 -4.37 13.93
C ARG A 411 -2.49 -4.34 14.57
N GLN A 412 -1.48 -4.85 13.89
CA GLN A 412 -0.10 -4.77 14.36
C GLN A 412 0.43 -3.34 14.40
N HIS A 413 0.02 -2.48 13.48
CA HIS A 413 0.40 -1.07 13.48
C HIS A 413 -0.24 -0.30 14.64
N THR A 414 -1.50 -0.53 14.96
CA THR A 414 -2.16 0.12 16.09
C THR A 414 -1.58 -0.29 17.45
N ALA A 415 -1.23 -1.56 17.63
CA ALA A 415 -0.60 -2.04 18.87
C ALA A 415 0.83 -1.52 19.12
N LYS A 416 1.51 -0.98 18.10
CA LYS A 416 2.86 -0.43 18.22
C LYS A 416 2.89 1.04 18.66
N HIS A 417 1.77 1.72 18.62
CA HIS A 417 1.62 3.13 18.97
C HIS A 417 0.83 3.38 20.25
N SER A 418 0.22 2.33 20.84
CA SER A 418 -0.36 2.31 22.18
C SER A 418 0.68 1.88 23.22
#